data_1d178ba53c795d02e44b75a305bdf1ca
#
_entry.id   1d178ba53c795d02e44b75a305bdf1ca
#
_cell.length_a   1.000
_cell.length_b   1.000
_cell.length_c   1.000
_cell.angle_alpha   90.00
_cell.angle_beta   90.00
_cell.angle_gamma   90.00
#
_symmetry.space_group_name_H-M   'P 1'
#
loop_
_entity.id
_entity.type
_entity.pdbx_description
1 polymer ?
#
loop_
_entity_poly.entity_id
_entity_poly.type
_entity_poly.pdbx_seq_one_letter_code
_entity_poly.pdbx_strand_id
1 'polypeptide(L)'
;MRFKGRIDRIDQNDTDTLVIDYKSGSIAEANRTKNLENLSDFQMSIYYHMLKPKYKNISLAFMKILEKGEIEEITVLEEKNELLAQYIIDLKQTKNFEAKKTDDLKKCKWCEFALICGRGEYL
;
A
#
# COMPACT_ATOMS: atom_id res chain seq x y z
N MET A 1 -11.95 12.12 6.40
CA MET A 1 -10.83 11.22 6.77
C MET A 1 -9.50 11.91 6.44
N ARG A 2 -8.52 11.77 7.31
CA ARG A 2 -7.22 12.46 7.16
C ARG A 2 -6.11 11.42 7.10
N PHE A 3 -5.24 11.50 6.09
CA PHE A 3 -4.07 10.65 5.93
C PHE A 3 -2.80 11.39 6.33
N LYS A 4 -1.86 10.67 6.90
CA LYS A 4 -0.50 11.10 7.17
C LYS A 4 0.48 10.13 6.54
N GLY A 5 1.60 10.62 6.02
CA GLY A 5 2.67 9.80 5.48
C GLY A 5 3.98 10.55 5.45
N ARG A 6 5.07 9.78 5.35
CA ARG A 6 6.41 10.29 5.13
C ARG A 6 6.94 9.70 3.83
N ILE A 7 7.35 10.56 2.92
CA ILE A 7 7.87 10.17 1.61
C ILE A 7 9.39 10.17 1.70
N ASP A 8 10.03 9.12 1.19
CA ASP A 8 11.48 8.97 1.26
C ASP A 8 12.19 9.91 0.29
N ARG A 9 11.68 10.00 -0.96
CA ARG A 9 12.33 10.81 -1.98
C ARG A 9 11.34 11.32 -3.03
N ILE A 10 11.50 12.57 -3.44
CA ILE A 10 10.80 13.18 -4.57
C ILE A 10 11.83 13.79 -5.51
N ASP A 11 11.86 13.32 -6.74
CA ASP A 11 12.66 13.89 -7.83
C ASP A 11 11.72 14.67 -8.74
N GLN A 12 12.13 15.85 -9.14
CA GLN A 12 11.30 16.76 -9.93
C GLN A 12 12.12 17.45 -11.01
N ASN A 13 11.51 17.59 -12.20
CA ASN A 13 11.97 18.48 -13.24
C ASN A 13 10.86 19.51 -13.58
N ASP A 14 10.98 20.25 -14.68
CA ASP A 14 10.01 21.28 -15.03
C ASP A 14 8.60 20.76 -15.34
N THR A 15 8.48 19.50 -15.74
CA THR A 15 7.21 18.89 -16.21
C THR A 15 6.73 17.73 -15.35
N ASP A 16 7.65 16.95 -14.75
CA ASP A 16 7.35 15.66 -14.15
C ASP A 16 7.83 15.54 -12.71
N THR A 17 7.16 14.71 -11.97
CA THR A 17 7.49 14.39 -10.58
C THR A 17 7.57 12.88 -10.41
N LEU A 18 8.69 12.37 -9.86
CA LEU A 18 8.88 10.98 -9.51
C LEU A 18 8.98 10.83 -8.00
N VAL A 19 8.07 10.07 -7.44
CA VAL A 19 8.05 9.73 -6.02
C VAL A 19 8.66 8.35 -5.83
N ILE A 20 9.67 8.25 -4.98
CA ILE A 20 10.39 7.00 -4.73
C ILE A 20 10.28 6.64 -3.25
N ASP A 21 9.93 5.39 -2.99
CA ASP A 21 9.97 4.76 -1.68
C ASP A 21 11.01 3.64 -1.69
N TYR A 22 11.90 3.64 -0.69
CA TYR A 22 12.95 2.65 -0.59
C TYR A 22 12.44 1.37 0.05
N LYS A 23 12.72 0.23 -0.58
CA LYS A 23 12.34 -1.08 -0.05
C LYS A 23 13.54 -2.01 0.07
N SER A 24 13.69 -2.61 1.25
CA SER A 24 14.63 -3.72 1.50
C SER A 24 13.98 -5.08 1.33
N GLY A 25 12.65 -5.15 1.41
CA GLY A 25 11.86 -6.37 1.27
C GLY A 25 11.32 -6.59 -0.15
N SER A 26 10.46 -7.61 -0.29
CA SER A 26 9.81 -7.92 -1.56
C SER A 26 8.82 -6.84 -1.98
N ILE A 27 8.80 -6.55 -3.28
CA ILE A 27 7.83 -5.68 -3.94
C ILE A 27 6.98 -6.45 -4.97
N ALA A 28 6.89 -7.77 -4.81
CA ALA A 28 6.16 -8.65 -5.74
C ALA A 28 4.69 -8.24 -5.96
N GLU A 29 4.08 -7.61 -4.94
CA GLU A 29 2.68 -7.14 -4.98
C GLU A 29 2.52 -5.74 -5.61
N ALA A 30 3.61 -5.05 -5.91
CA ALA A 30 3.59 -3.66 -6.37
C ALA A 30 2.72 -3.44 -7.61
N ASN A 31 2.86 -4.31 -8.60
CA ASN A 31 2.15 -4.25 -9.89
C ASN A 31 1.26 -5.48 -10.12
N ARG A 32 0.74 -6.08 -9.04
CA ARG A 32 -0.19 -7.20 -9.15
C ARG A 32 -1.47 -6.78 -9.84
N THR A 33 -1.92 -7.59 -10.81
CA THR A 33 -3.15 -7.37 -11.58
C THR A 33 -4.25 -8.39 -11.29
N LYS A 34 -3.93 -9.46 -10.53
CA LYS A 34 -4.87 -10.53 -10.16
C LYS A 34 -5.23 -10.44 -8.68
N ASN A 35 -6.44 -10.89 -8.33
CA ASN A 35 -6.96 -10.91 -6.96
C ASN A 35 -6.82 -9.53 -6.27
N LEU A 36 -7.19 -8.49 -6.97
CA LEU A 36 -7.07 -7.10 -6.49
C LEU A 36 -7.92 -6.85 -5.23
N GLU A 37 -9.00 -7.62 -5.05
CA GLU A 37 -9.86 -7.57 -3.85
C GLU A 37 -9.11 -7.90 -2.55
N ASN A 38 -7.99 -8.62 -2.64
CA ASN A 38 -7.13 -8.98 -1.51
C ASN A 38 -5.94 -8.03 -1.33
N LEU A 39 -5.91 -6.95 -2.08
CA LEU A 39 -4.82 -5.97 -2.00
C LEU A 39 -4.86 -5.25 -0.65
N SER A 40 -3.72 -5.15 0.02
CA SER A 40 -3.58 -4.49 1.32
C SER A 40 -2.54 -3.38 1.33
N ASP A 41 -1.76 -3.23 0.26
CA ASP A 41 -0.74 -2.18 0.14
C ASP A 41 -1.24 -1.03 -0.73
N PHE A 42 -1.61 0.07 -0.07
CA PHE A 42 -2.07 1.31 -0.68
C PHE A 42 -1.13 2.48 -0.44
N GLN A 43 0.08 2.24 0.03
CA GLN A 43 1.03 3.31 0.38
C GLN A 43 1.22 4.30 -0.77
N MET A 44 1.47 3.81 -1.96
CA MET A 44 1.70 4.66 -3.14
C MET A 44 0.44 5.39 -3.59
N SER A 45 -0.73 4.77 -3.50
CA SER A 45 -2.00 5.44 -3.78
C SER A 45 -2.27 6.58 -2.81
N ILE A 46 -1.96 6.40 -1.54
CA ILE A 46 -2.08 7.45 -0.52
C ILE A 46 -1.10 8.59 -0.82
N TYR A 47 0.14 8.30 -1.15
CA TYR A 47 1.13 9.31 -1.53
C TYR A 47 0.68 10.12 -2.76
N TYR A 48 0.16 9.45 -3.78
CA TYR A 48 -0.39 10.10 -4.95
C TYR A 48 -1.47 11.12 -4.58
N HIS A 49 -2.45 10.73 -3.77
CA HIS A 49 -3.53 11.63 -3.35
C HIS A 49 -3.04 12.79 -2.48
N MET A 50 -2.04 12.58 -1.65
CA MET A 50 -1.44 13.63 -0.84
C MET A 50 -0.67 14.67 -1.68
N LEU A 51 -0.04 14.24 -2.77
CA LEU A 51 0.83 15.08 -3.60
C LEU A 51 0.11 15.72 -4.79
N LYS A 52 -0.94 15.09 -5.28
CA LYS A 52 -1.71 15.54 -6.45
C LYS A 52 -2.07 17.03 -6.44
N PRO A 53 -2.43 17.67 -5.32
CA PRO A 53 -2.72 19.10 -5.30
C PRO A 53 -1.51 20.00 -5.54
N LYS A 54 -0.28 19.51 -5.31
CA LYS A 54 0.96 20.30 -5.35
C LYS A 54 1.85 20.01 -6.54
N TYR A 55 1.77 18.80 -7.09
CA TYR A 55 2.70 18.32 -8.11
C TYR A 55 1.95 17.89 -9.37
N LYS A 56 2.62 18.01 -10.52
CA LYS A 56 2.09 17.60 -11.82
C LYS A 56 2.79 16.34 -12.32
N ASN A 57 2.09 15.56 -13.14
CA ASN A 57 2.64 14.37 -13.79
C ASN A 57 3.36 13.46 -12.83
N ILE A 58 2.66 13.01 -11.79
CA ILE A 58 3.24 12.20 -10.72
C ILE A 58 3.35 10.75 -11.18
N SER A 59 4.59 10.23 -11.18
CA SER A 59 4.90 8.80 -11.23
C SER A 59 5.39 8.34 -9.87
N LEU A 60 5.11 7.08 -9.53
CA LEU A 60 5.51 6.48 -8.27
C LEU A 60 6.29 5.20 -8.55
N ALA A 61 7.35 4.98 -7.79
CA ALA A 61 8.20 3.82 -7.93
C ALA A 61 8.76 3.34 -6.60
N PHE A 62 9.05 2.05 -6.51
CA PHE A 62 9.89 1.49 -5.45
C PHE A 62 11.33 1.37 -5.93
N MET A 63 12.27 1.67 -5.05
CA MET A 63 13.70 1.41 -5.28
C MET A 63 14.14 0.25 -4.39
N LYS A 64 14.59 -0.82 -5.03
CA LYS A 64 15.06 -2.04 -4.36
C LYS A 64 16.51 -1.84 -3.90
N ILE A 65 16.73 -1.43 -2.68
CA ILE A 65 18.06 -1.08 -2.18
C ILE A 65 19.02 -2.27 -2.10
N LEU A 66 18.51 -3.49 -1.88
CA LEU A 66 19.32 -4.70 -1.87
C LEU A 66 19.58 -5.30 -3.27
N GLU A 67 18.94 -4.77 -4.29
CA GLU A 67 19.07 -5.19 -5.69
C GLU A 67 19.72 -4.07 -6.54
N LYS A 68 20.83 -3.52 -6.08
CA LYS A 68 21.60 -2.47 -6.76
C LYS A 68 20.84 -1.17 -7.04
N GLY A 69 19.79 -0.88 -6.25
CA GLY A 69 18.97 0.32 -6.44
C GLY A 69 18.08 0.26 -7.67
N GLU A 70 17.71 -0.92 -8.14
CA GLU A 70 16.77 -1.10 -9.24
C GLU A 70 15.43 -0.42 -8.93
N ILE A 71 14.90 0.33 -9.89
CA ILE A 71 13.65 1.08 -9.76
C ILE A 71 12.54 0.32 -10.46
N GLU A 72 11.43 0.11 -9.76
CA GLU A 72 10.21 -0.47 -10.31
C GLU A 72 9.04 0.51 -10.18
N GLU A 73 8.61 1.03 -11.33
CA GLU A 73 7.49 1.96 -11.40
C GLU A 73 6.15 1.25 -11.16
N ILE A 74 5.24 1.95 -10.48
CA ILE A 74 3.87 1.48 -10.27
C ILE A 74 3.07 1.70 -11.55
N THR A 75 2.64 0.62 -12.17
CA THR A 75 1.88 0.62 -13.43
C THR A 75 0.37 0.46 -13.24
N VAL A 76 -0.07 0.00 -12.07
CA VAL A 76 -1.48 -0.26 -11.71
C VAL A 76 -2.04 0.77 -10.74
N LEU A 77 -1.55 2.02 -10.82
CA LEU A 77 -1.94 3.07 -9.88
C LEU A 77 -3.43 3.41 -9.94
N GLU A 78 -4.00 3.45 -11.14
CA GLU A 78 -5.40 3.79 -11.34
C GLU A 78 -6.32 2.77 -10.67
N GLU A 79 -6.09 1.50 -10.90
CA GLU A 79 -6.82 0.38 -10.29
C GLU A 79 -6.69 0.39 -8.76
N LYS A 80 -5.50 0.67 -8.25
CA LYS A 80 -5.27 0.80 -6.80
C LYS A 80 -6.00 2.01 -6.21
N ASN A 81 -6.04 3.12 -6.93
CA ASN A 81 -6.75 4.31 -6.48
C ASN A 81 -8.26 4.08 -6.42
N GLU A 82 -8.83 3.36 -7.37
CA GLU A 82 -10.25 2.99 -7.39
C GLU A 82 -10.58 2.09 -6.19
N LEU A 83 -9.77 1.07 -5.94
CA LEU A 83 -9.94 0.18 -4.78
C LEU A 83 -9.81 0.93 -3.45
N LEU A 84 -8.84 1.82 -3.32
CA LEU A 84 -8.68 2.64 -2.13
C LEU A 84 -9.90 3.53 -1.89
N ALA A 85 -10.41 4.16 -2.96
CA ALA A 85 -11.62 4.98 -2.87
C ALA A 85 -12.82 4.18 -2.39
N GLN A 86 -13.02 2.96 -2.91
CA GLN A 86 -14.10 2.07 -2.47
C GLN A 86 -13.94 1.65 -1.01
N TYR A 87 -12.75 1.28 -0.57
CA TYR A 87 -12.50 0.95 0.84
C TYR A 87 -12.77 2.12 1.78
N ILE A 88 -12.43 3.33 1.37
CA ILE A 88 -12.73 4.54 2.17
C ILE A 88 -14.23 4.76 2.28
N ILE A 89 -14.99 4.57 1.21
CA ILE A 89 -16.45 4.68 1.19
C ILE A 89 -17.05 3.63 2.14
N ASP A 90 -16.65 2.38 2.00
CA ASP A 90 -17.13 1.27 2.81
C ASP A 90 -16.82 1.50 4.29
N LEU A 91 -15.61 1.96 4.60
CA LEU A 91 -15.20 2.27 5.97
C LEU A 91 -16.06 3.39 6.59
N LYS A 92 -16.36 4.45 5.83
CA LYS A 92 -17.20 5.55 6.29
C LYS A 92 -18.66 5.14 6.52
N GLN A 93 -19.15 4.15 5.78
CA GLN A 93 -20.50 3.64 5.90
C GLN A 93 -20.63 2.55 6.98
N THR A 94 -19.53 1.96 7.40
CA THR A 94 -19.52 0.89 8.42
C THR A 94 -19.86 1.47 9.78
N LYS A 95 -20.94 0.99 10.38
CA LYS A 95 -21.39 1.38 11.72
C LYS A 95 -20.88 0.44 12.80
N ASN A 96 -20.77 -0.84 12.49
CA ASN A 96 -20.32 -1.89 13.40
C ASN A 96 -19.14 -2.62 12.79
N PHE A 97 -18.04 -2.70 13.53
CA PHE A 97 -16.85 -3.42 13.13
C PHE A 97 -16.84 -4.79 13.80
N GLU A 98 -17.08 -5.83 13.02
CA GLU A 98 -16.95 -7.20 13.48
C GLU A 98 -15.51 -7.68 13.35
N ALA A 99 -15.00 -8.30 14.42
CA ALA A 99 -13.69 -8.95 14.37
C ALA A 99 -13.77 -10.19 13.48
N LYS A 100 -12.99 -10.20 12.40
CA LYS A 100 -12.87 -11.36 11.50
C LYS A 100 -11.46 -11.90 11.54
N LYS A 101 -11.34 -13.23 11.72
CA LYS A 101 -10.05 -13.91 11.61
C LYS A 101 -9.63 -13.96 10.15
N THR A 102 -8.37 -13.63 9.87
CA THR A 102 -7.81 -13.82 8.54
C THR A 102 -7.70 -15.31 8.20
N ASP A 103 -7.86 -15.66 6.92
CA ASP A 103 -7.59 -17.01 6.43
C ASP A 103 -6.09 -17.24 6.16
N ASP A 104 -5.32 -16.17 6.09
CA ASP A 104 -3.87 -16.21 5.92
C ASP A 104 -3.16 -16.44 7.27
N LEU A 105 -2.88 -17.71 7.58
CA LEU A 105 -2.20 -18.11 8.80
C LEU A 105 -0.77 -17.53 8.93
N LYS A 106 -0.12 -17.17 7.82
CA LYS A 106 1.21 -16.56 7.85
C LYS A 106 1.19 -15.20 8.56
N LYS A 107 0.10 -14.45 8.39
CA LYS A 107 -0.11 -13.20 9.12
C LYS A 107 -0.28 -13.42 10.62
N CYS A 108 -0.90 -14.53 11.01
CA CYS A 108 -1.11 -14.87 12.41
C CYS A 108 0.19 -15.15 13.15
N LYS A 109 1.20 -15.69 12.47
CA LYS A 109 2.51 -16.02 13.06
C LYS A 109 3.19 -14.82 13.73
N TRP A 110 2.97 -13.64 13.21
CA TRP A 110 3.59 -12.40 13.69
C TRP A 110 2.57 -11.45 14.33
N CYS A 111 1.35 -11.93 14.57
CA CYS A 111 0.27 -11.13 15.12
C CYS A 111 0.30 -11.17 16.64
N GLU A 112 0.34 -10.01 17.27
CA GLU A 112 0.29 -9.88 18.73
C GLU A 112 -1.02 -10.42 19.34
N PHE A 113 -2.07 -10.50 18.56
CA PHE A 113 -3.39 -10.98 18.96
C PHE A 113 -3.66 -12.46 18.65
N ALA A 114 -2.67 -13.21 18.19
CA ALA A 114 -2.84 -14.62 17.79
C ALA A 114 -3.46 -15.48 18.88
N LEU A 115 -3.02 -15.30 20.14
CA LEU A 115 -3.56 -16.04 21.30
C LEU A 115 -5.03 -15.71 21.55
N ILE A 116 -5.39 -14.44 21.51
CA ILE A 116 -6.79 -13.99 21.69
C ILE A 116 -7.69 -14.54 20.59
N CYS A 117 -7.16 -14.64 19.37
CA CYS A 117 -7.85 -15.26 18.27
C CYS A 117 -7.93 -16.80 18.34
N GLY A 118 -7.30 -17.42 19.33
CA GLY A 118 -7.21 -18.88 19.46
C GLY A 118 -6.36 -19.54 18.38
N ARG A 119 -5.32 -18.84 17.88
CA ARG A 119 -4.45 -19.32 16.81
C ARG A 119 -2.99 -19.51 17.24
N GLY A 120 -2.66 -19.17 18.47
CA GLY A 120 -1.28 -19.27 18.98
C GLY A 120 -0.74 -20.70 19.02
N GLU A 121 -1.60 -21.71 19.21
CA GLU A 121 -1.20 -23.11 19.28
C GLU A 121 -0.89 -23.74 17.91
N TYR A 122 -1.27 -23.09 16.83
CA TYR A 122 -1.15 -23.59 15.46
C TYR A 122 -0.05 -22.88 14.64
N LEU A 123 0.76 -22.08 15.32
CA LEU A 123 1.78 -21.25 14.66
C LEU A 123 3.21 -21.79 14.84
#